data_f7a42c6e2c88d4aee4a80830dac93990
#
_entry.id   f7a42c6e2c88d4aee4a80830dac93990
#
_cell.length_a   1.000
_cell.length_b   1.000
_cell.length_c   1.000
_cell.angle_alpha   90.00
_cell.angle_beta   90.00
_cell.angle_gamma   90.00
#
_symmetry.space_group_name_H-M   'P 1'
#
loop_
_entity.id
_entity.type
_entity.pdbx_description
1 polymer ?
#
loop_
_entity_poly.entity_id
_entity_poly.type
_entity_poly.pdbx_seq_one_letter_code
_entity_poly.pdbx_strand_id
1 'polypeptide(L)'
;MSADDLKIAKEFLQTLAAAAKTGERDALYPFLAPEVAWLTPQTDLHGLDEVRERLTWLTPKHRLDIEFEETGVTDLGEGRVVSDVHEIYSVKESGEFAYARDRRIELTIREGKIARYEMRIVG
;
A
#
# COMPACT_ATOMS: atom_id res chain seq x y z
N MET A 1 5.96 -20.33 -2.22
CA MET A 1 7.40 -20.08 -2.24
C MET A 1 7.71 -18.69 -1.76
N SER A 2 8.40 -18.58 -0.66
CA SER A 2 8.58 -17.30 0.00
C SER A 2 9.39 -16.28 -0.81
N ALA A 3 10.38 -16.75 -1.60
CA ALA A 3 11.20 -15.82 -2.40
C ALA A 3 10.39 -15.10 -3.47
N ASP A 4 9.48 -15.80 -4.13
CA ASP A 4 8.62 -15.19 -5.15
C ASP A 4 7.58 -14.28 -4.51
N ASP A 5 7.03 -14.68 -3.37
CA ASP A 5 6.07 -13.87 -2.63
C ASP A 5 6.71 -12.57 -2.14
N LEU A 6 7.93 -12.65 -1.66
CA LEU A 6 8.66 -11.47 -1.20
C LEU A 6 8.92 -10.50 -2.36
N LYS A 7 9.28 -11.02 -3.53
CA LYS A 7 9.49 -10.20 -4.72
C LYS A 7 8.21 -9.48 -5.15
N ILE A 8 7.10 -10.22 -5.18
CA ILE A 8 5.79 -9.66 -5.51
C ILE A 8 5.41 -8.56 -4.52
N ALA A 9 5.61 -8.81 -3.23
CA ALA A 9 5.33 -7.83 -2.19
C ALA A 9 6.14 -6.56 -2.38
N LYS A 10 7.43 -6.67 -2.65
CA LYS A 10 8.30 -5.50 -2.87
C LYS A 10 7.89 -4.72 -4.10
N GLU A 11 7.61 -5.39 -5.20
CA GLU A 11 7.14 -4.72 -6.42
C GLU A 11 5.81 -4.02 -6.21
N PHE A 12 4.90 -4.67 -5.50
CA PHE A 12 3.61 -4.06 -5.17
C PHE A 12 3.78 -2.82 -4.30
N LEU A 13 4.61 -2.88 -3.27
CA LEU A 13 4.84 -1.74 -2.37
C LEU A 13 5.49 -0.56 -3.09
N GLN A 14 6.40 -0.82 -4.02
CA GLN A 14 6.98 0.23 -4.86
C GLN A 14 5.93 0.87 -5.76
N THR A 15 5.06 0.07 -6.34
CA THR A 15 3.95 0.54 -7.18
C THR A 15 2.96 1.34 -6.35
N LEU A 16 2.68 0.89 -5.13
CA LEU A 16 1.80 1.60 -4.20
C LEU A 16 2.34 2.98 -3.85
N ALA A 17 3.64 3.08 -3.58
CA ALA A 17 4.29 4.35 -3.28
C ALA A 17 4.18 5.32 -4.47
N ALA A 18 4.42 4.83 -5.68
CA ALA A 18 4.28 5.64 -6.89
C ALA A 18 2.84 6.08 -7.10
N ALA A 19 1.88 5.18 -6.89
CA ALA A 19 0.45 5.49 -7.03
C ALA A 19 0.01 6.56 -6.03
N ALA A 20 0.52 6.51 -4.82
CA ALA A 20 0.20 7.50 -3.81
C ALA A 20 0.69 8.90 -4.20
N LYS A 21 1.82 8.99 -4.88
CA LYS A 21 2.37 10.28 -5.34
C LYS A 21 1.58 10.85 -6.52
N THR A 22 1.19 10.01 -7.46
CA THR A 22 0.55 10.46 -8.70
C THR A 22 -0.97 10.45 -8.65
N GLY A 23 -1.55 9.65 -7.74
CA GLY A 23 -2.99 9.40 -7.69
C GLY A 23 -3.45 8.35 -8.69
N GLU A 24 -2.57 7.82 -9.52
CA GLU A 24 -2.92 6.79 -10.50
C GLU A 24 -2.87 5.41 -9.86
N ARG A 25 -3.97 4.67 -9.99
CA ARG A 25 -4.14 3.38 -9.33
C ARG A 25 -4.10 2.19 -10.26
N ASP A 26 -4.15 2.42 -11.55
CA ASP A 26 -4.27 1.34 -12.54
C ASP A 26 -3.15 0.31 -12.46
N ALA A 27 -1.96 0.75 -12.12
CA ALA A 27 -0.80 -0.14 -12.01
C ALA A 27 -0.90 -1.11 -10.82
N LEU A 28 -1.79 -0.85 -9.86
CA LEU A 28 -1.98 -1.73 -8.70
C LEU A 28 -2.84 -2.95 -9.04
N TYR A 29 -3.82 -2.78 -9.93
CA TYR A 29 -4.83 -3.81 -10.17
C TYR A 29 -4.26 -5.15 -10.65
N PRO A 30 -3.24 -5.18 -11.52
CA PRO A 30 -2.67 -6.47 -11.93
C PRO A 30 -2.07 -7.30 -10.80
N PHE A 31 -1.70 -6.68 -9.68
CA PHE A 31 -1.19 -7.39 -8.51
C PHE A 31 -2.28 -8.06 -7.69
N LEU A 32 -3.53 -7.62 -7.83
CA LEU A 32 -4.60 -7.99 -6.92
C LEU A 32 -5.38 -9.21 -7.41
N ALA A 33 -5.71 -10.10 -6.48
CA ALA A 33 -6.58 -11.23 -6.77
C ALA A 33 -8.03 -10.72 -6.97
N PRO A 34 -8.87 -11.45 -7.76
CA PRO A 34 -10.26 -11.04 -7.94
C PRO A 34 -11.04 -10.91 -6.64
N GLU A 35 -10.72 -11.72 -5.63
CA GLU A 35 -11.38 -11.74 -4.33
C GLU A 35 -10.65 -10.94 -3.26
N VAL A 36 -9.76 -10.03 -3.66
CA VAL A 36 -8.91 -9.29 -2.73
C VAL A 36 -9.74 -8.59 -1.64
N ALA A 37 -9.22 -8.63 -0.41
CA ALA A 37 -9.74 -7.82 0.70
C ALA A 37 -8.78 -6.65 0.91
N TRP A 38 -9.30 -5.44 0.89
CA TRP A 38 -8.51 -4.22 1.06
C TRP A 38 -8.99 -3.49 2.30
N LEU A 39 -8.20 -3.59 3.36
CA LEU A 39 -8.60 -3.17 4.70
C LEU A 39 -7.68 -2.07 5.22
N THR A 40 -8.28 -0.96 5.62
CA THR A 40 -7.57 0.13 6.32
C THR A 40 -8.46 0.59 7.47
N PRO A 41 -7.98 1.47 8.36
CA PRO A 41 -8.83 1.99 9.43
C PRO A 41 -10.11 2.66 8.94
N GLN A 42 -10.12 3.13 7.69
CA GLN A 42 -11.26 3.87 7.14
C GLN A 42 -11.94 3.15 5.97
N THR A 43 -11.42 2.00 5.56
CA THR A 43 -11.83 1.35 4.32
C THR A 43 -11.94 -0.15 4.52
N ASP A 44 -13.04 -0.72 4.04
CA ASP A 44 -13.27 -2.16 4.10
C ASP A 44 -13.89 -2.55 2.75
N LEU A 45 -13.02 -2.94 1.80
CA LEU A 45 -13.42 -3.26 0.44
C LEU A 45 -13.17 -4.74 0.17
N HIS A 46 -14.11 -5.38 -0.49
CA HIS A 46 -14.02 -6.79 -0.84
C HIS A 46 -14.26 -6.99 -2.34
N GLY A 47 -13.27 -7.58 -3.00
CA GLY A 47 -13.29 -7.83 -4.41
C GLY A 47 -12.66 -6.73 -5.22
N LEU A 48 -12.06 -7.12 -6.35
CA LEU A 48 -11.33 -6.19 -7.22
C LEU A 48 -12.22 -5.08 -7.77
N ASP A 49 -13.47 -5.39 -8.10
CA ASP A 49 -14.39 -4.38 -8.62
C ASP A 49 -14.66 -3.28 -7.60
N GLU A 50 -14.87 -3.67 -6.35
CA GLU A 50 -15.10 -2.71 -5.28
C GLU A 50 -13.86 -1.85 -5.02
N VAL A 51 -12.68 -2.45 -5.08
CA VAL A 51 -11.41 -1.70 -4.96
C VAL A 51 -11.29 -0.67 -6.07
N ARG A 52 -11.59 -1.05 -7.32
CA ARG A 52 -11.53 -0.12 -8.46
C ARG A 52 -12.47 1.06 -8.29
N GLU A 53 -13.67 0.80 -7.80
CA GLU A 53 -14.70 1.83 -7.68
C GLU A 53 -14.52 2.74 -6.47
N ARG A 54 -14.04 2.20 -5.36
CA ARG A 54 -14.14 2.87 -4.06
C ARG A 54 -12.82 3.21 -3.39
N LEU A 55 -11.68 2.85 -3.97
CA LEU A 55 -10.39 3.15 -3.38
C LEU A 55 -10.06 4.64 -3.60
N THR A 56 -10.15 5.41 -2.56
CA THR A 56 -9.96 6.87 -2.63
C THR A 56 -8.76 7.41 -1.85
N TRP A 57 -8.21 6.62 -0.94
CA TRP A 57 -7.13 7.10 -0.08
C TRP A 57 -5.82 7.39 -0.83
N LEU A 58 -5.66 6.87 -2.04
CA LEU A 58 -4.49 7.15 -2.86
C LEU A 58 -4.57 8.49 -3.58
N THR A 59 -5.72 9.16 -3.51
CA THR A 59 -5.83 10.49 -4.13
C THR A 59 -4.89 11.46 -3.43
N PRO A 60 -3.98 12.11 -4.16
CA PRO A 60 -3.05 13.05 -3.53
C PRO A 60 -3.79 14.16 -2.81
N LYS A 61 -3.32 14.50 -1.62
CA LYS A 61 -3.90 15.61 -0.88
C LYS A 61 -3.52 16.91 -1.58
N HIS A 62 -4.47 17.83 -1.63
CA HIS A 62 -4.40 19.03 -2.44
C HIS A 62 -3.13 19.88 -2.24
N ARG A 63 -2.60 19.96 -1.04
CA ARG A 63 -1.48 20.83 -0.72
C ARG A 63 -0.25 20.12 -0.19
N LEU A 64 -0.28 18.80 -0.16
CA LEU A 64 0.79 18.04 0.45
C LEU A 64 1.39 17.04 -0.54
N ASP A 65 2.70 16.92 -0.49
CA ASP A 65 3.44 15.83 -1.12
C ASP A 65 3.62 14.72 -0.10
N ILE A 66 3.63 13.50 -0.59
CA ILE A 66 3.82 12.31 0.23
C ILE A 66 5.09 11.60 -0.23
N GLU A 67 5.94 11.23 0.72
CA GLU A 67 7.04 10.33 0.47
C GLU A 67 6.91 9.10 1.35
N PHE A 68 7.21 7.94 0.79
CA PHE A 68 7.17 6.67 1.49
C PHE A 68 8.58 6.16 1.67
N GLU A 69 8.94 5.82 2.91
CA GLU A 69 10.18 5.12 3.20
C GLU A 69 9.82 3.74 3.74
N GLU A 70 10.21 2.71 3.01
CA GLU A 70 10.03 1.35 3.46
C GLU A 70 11.13 1.03 4.45
N THR A 71 10.77 0.77 5.70
CA THR A 71 11.75 0.54 6.75
C THR A 71 12.09 -0.93 6.94
N GLY A 72 11.36 -1.83 6.32
CA GLY A 72 11.65 -3.25 6.34
C GLY A 72 10.52 -4.06 5.75
N VAL A 73 10.88 -5.18 5.13
CA VAL A 73 9.92 -6.16 4.63
C VAL A 73 10.28 -7.51 5.23
N THR A 74 9.32 -8.14 5.89
CA THR A 74 9.52 -9.41 6.56
C THR A 74 8.55 -10.45 6.01
N ASP A 75 9.10 -11.58 5.59
CA ASP A 75 8.32 -12.72 5.16
C ASP A 75 7.94 -13.55 6.39
N LEU A 76 6.64 -13.65 6.65
CA LEU A 76 6.11 -14.40 7.80
C LEU A 76 5.83 -15.87 7.47
N GLY A 77 6.02 -16.27 6.20
CA GLY A 77 5.67 -17.60 5.73
C GLY A 77 4.21 -17.70 5.31
N GLU A 78 3.89 -18.76 4.59
CA GLU A 78 2.52 -19.05 4.14
C GLU A 78 1.89 -17.93 3.30
N GLY A 79 2.71 -17.23 2.53
CA GLY A 79 2.26 -16.14 1.68
C GLY A 79 2.01 -14.84 2.42
N ARG A 80 2.38 -14.75 3.69
CA ARG A 80 2.17 -13.52 4.49
C ARG A 80 3.45 -12.71 4.54
N VAL A 81 3.34 -11.43 4.24
CA VAL A 81 4.47 -10.48 4.25
C VAL A 81 4.04 -9.24 4.99
N VAL A 82 4.91 -8.72 5.85
CA VAL A 82 4.64 -7.48 6.57
C VAL A 82 5.71 -6.44 6.22
N SER A 83 5.28 -5.19 6.06
CA SER A 83 6.17 -4.07 5.80
C SER A 83 5.83 -2.92 6.73
N ASP A 84 6.86 -2.30 7.27
CA ASP A 84 6.71 -1.05 8.01
C ASP A 84 7.07 0.09 7.06
N VAL A 85 6.20 1.08 7.00
CA VAL A 85 6.32 2.21 6.07
C VAL A 85 6.26 3.50 6.85
N HIS A 86 7.23 4.36 6.61
CA HIS A 86 7.25 5.71 7.17
C HIS A 86 6.76 6.68 6.11
N GLU A 87 5.67 7.38 6.38
CA GLU A 87 5.12 8.37 5.47
C GLU A 87 5.52 9.77 5.91
N ILE A 88 6.08 10.54 4.99
CA ILE A 88 6.48 11.91 5.25
C ILE A 88 5.63 12.83 4.38
N TYR A 89 4.99 13.79 5.00
CA TYR A 89 4.15 14.77 4.32
C TYR A 89 4.82 16.14 4.37
N SER A 90 4.93 16.77 3.21
CA SER A 90 5.55 18.09 3.07
C SER A 90 4.62 19.03 2.32
N VAL A 91 4.74 20.32 2.59
CA VAL A 91 3.93 21.34 1.90
C VAL A 91 4.45 21.49 0.47
N LYS A 92 3.58 21.37 -0.52
CA LYS A 92 3.98 21.44 -1.94
C LYS A 92 4.68 22.74 -2.31
N GLU A 93 4.16 23.86 -1.84
CA GLU A 93 4.68 25.18 -2.20
C GLU A 93 6.09 25.44 -1.66
N SER A 94 6.33 25.09 -0.41
CA SER A 94 7.56 25.47 0.29
C SER A 94 8.54 24.33 0.48
N GLY A 95 8.07 23.08 0.37
CA GLY A 95 8.85 21.91 0.71
C GLY A 95 9.00 21.70 2.21
N GLU A 96 8.37 22.52 3.03
CA GLU A 96 8.48 22.40 4.48
C GLU A 96 7.81 21.12 4.98
N PHE A 97 8.44 20.50 5.97
CA PHE A 97 7.89 19.34 6.66
C PHE A 97 6.55 19.70 7.32
N ALA A 98 5.52 18.91 7.05
CA ALA A 98 4.21 19.08 7.67
C ALA A 98 4.03 18.10 8.83
N TYR A 99 4.06 16.80 8.55
CA TYR A 99 3.99 15.77 9.57
C TYR A 99 4.43 14.43 8.98
N ALA A 100 4.66 13.46 9.84
CA ALA A 100 5.01 12.11 9.45
C ALA A 100 4.23 11.12 10.30
N ARG A 101 4.07 9.90 9.78
CA ARG A 101 3.45 8.82 10.56
C ARG A 101 3.92 7.48 10.06
N ASP A 102 3.85 6.50 10.94
CA ASP A 102 4.26 5.14 10.65
C ASP A 102 3.04 4.27 10.39
N ARG A 103 3.17 3.39 9.40
CA ARG A 103 2.12 2.45 9.05
C ARG A 103 2.71 1.07 8.92
N ARG A 104 1.89 0.08 9.21
CA ARG A 104 2.23 -1.32 8.96
C ARG A 104 1.28 -1.87 7.92
N ILE A 105 1.86 -2.46 6.88
CA ILE A 105 1.11 -3.08 5.80
C ILE A 105 1.35 -4.59 5.86
N GLU A 106 0.28 -5.35 5.95
CA GLU A 106 0.34 -6.80 5.89
C GLU A 106 -0.32 -7.27 4.61
N LEU A 107 0.42 -8.09 3.87
CA LEU A 107 -0.05 -8.66 2.60
C LEU A 107 -0.19 -10.16 2.74
N THR A 108 -1.25 -10.71 2.16
CA THR A 108 -1.39 -12.14 1.97
C THR A 108 -1.36 -12.40 0.47
N ILE A 109 -0.43 -13.23 0.03
CA ILE A 109 -0.22 -13.54 -1.39
C ILE A 109 -0.62 -14.99 -1.63
N ARG A 110 -1.45 -15.20 -2.64
CA ARG A 110 -1.89 -16.53 -3.06
C ARG A 110 -1.83 -16.62 -4.56
N GLU A 111 -1.19 -17.67 -5.07
CA GLU A 111 -1.06 -17.92 -6.49
C GLU A 111 -0.52 -16.71 -7.26
N GLY A 112 0.46 -16.04 -6.67
CA GLY A 112 1.13 -14.90 -7.30
C GLY A 112 0.34 -13.60 -7.26
N LYS A 113 -0.77 -13.54 -6.54
CA LYS A 113 -1.62 -12.35 -6.43
C LYS A 113 -1.85 -11.96 -4.98
N ILE A 114 -2.09 -10.68 -4.75
CA ILE A 114 -2.40 -10.18 -3.42
C ILE A 114 -3.86 -10.46 -3.13
N ALA A 115 -4.09 -11.37 -2.18
CA ALA A 115 -5.44 -11.77 -1.76
C ALA A 115 -5.95 -10.92 -0.61
N ARG A 116 -5.03 -10.29 0.15
CA ARG A 116 -5.42 -9.43 1.26
C ARG A 116 -4.38 -8.34 1.45
N TYR A 117 -4.86 -7.13 1.61
CA TYR A 117 -4.09 -5.95 1.97
C TYR A 117 -4.69 -5.41 3.25
N GLU A 118 -3.88 -5.26 4.29
CA GLU A 118 -4.33 -4.65 5.53
C GLU A 118 -3.30 -3.62 5.98
N MET A 119 -3.77 -2.40 6.23
CA MET A 119 -2.90 -1.32 6.66
C MET A 119 -3.37 -0.80 8.01
N ARG A 120 -2.43 -0.61 8.94
CA ARG A 120 -2.70 -0.06 10.27
C ARG A 120 -1.77 1.11 10.53
N ILE A 121 -2.25 2.05 11.31
CA ILE A 121 -1.42 3.16 11.79
C ILE A 121 -0.72 2.66 13.06
N VAL A 122 0.60 2.87 13.12
CA VAL A 122 1.44 2.40 14.22
C VAL A 122 2.05 3.62 14.91
N GLY A 123 1.66 3.89 16.11
CA GLY A 123 2.24 4.99 16.87
C GLY A 123 1.57 6.35 16.71
#